data_d699aea6dfff2b837618be9daa9316fe
#
_entry.id   d699aea6dfff2b837618be9daa9316fe
#
_cell.length_a   1.000
_cell.length_b   1.000
_cell.length_c   1.000
_cell.angle_alpha   90.00
_cell.angle_beta   90.00
_cell.angle_gamma   90.00
#
_symmetry.space_group_name_H-M   'P 1'
#
loop_
_entity.id
_entity.type
_entity.pdbx_description
1 polymer ?
#
loop_
_entity_poly.entity_id
_entity_poly.type
_entity_poly.pdbx_seq_one_letter_code
_entity_poly.pdbx_strand_id
1 'polypeptide(L)'
;MTRIVVVGGGAGGLELVTKLGHTLGRKGRAQITLVDRNASHLWKPLLHEVATGSMDEGVDALSYRAHARNHSFDFQMGNLEEIDRDRKVITLAELKDEHGELLIPRREVEYDILVLAIGSTSNDFNTEGVKDHCIFLDSPEQANLFRTEMNNEFLKLHAKNGDGTVDIAIVGAGATGVELSAELHNAVKELRNYGFGDLDSNKLNVHLIEAGERILPALPPRISSAAHHELTKLGVNVRTSTMVTKVEEDGLTTKDGEKISAKIMVWAAGIKAPDFMKDIAGLETNRINQLVVTNTLQTTRDENIFVIGDLAQCTQSDGSFVPPRAQAAHQMASRTFKNIVAKLNDRDMKPYVYKDHGSLVSLSRFSTVGSLMGNLTKGSMMVEGTIARVVYISLYRMHQMALHGMFKTALMLLVGRINRVLRPNLKLH
;
A
#
# COMPACT_ATOMS: atom_id res chain seq x y z
N MET A 1 -17.84 -18.98 -22.90
CA MET A 1 -18.03 -17.96 -21.85
C MET A 1 -16.68 -17.28 -21.64
N THR A 2 -16.60 -15.96 -21.73
CA THR A 2 -15.31 -15.24 -21.64
C THR A 2 -14.71 -15.37 -20.24
N ARG A 3 -13.44 -15.72 -20.17
CA ARG A 3 -12.67 -15.85 -18.92
C ARG A 3 -11.89 -14.56 -18.68
N ILE A 4 -12.20 -13.89 -17.59
CA ILE A 4 -11.50 -12.67 -17.18
C ILE A 4 -10.73 -12.96 -15.90
N VAL A 5 -9.40 -12.89 -15.98
CA VAL A 5 -8.51 -13.13 -14.84
C VAL A 5 -7.90 -11.82 -14.40
N VAL A 6 -8.00 -11.52 -13.10
CA VAL A 6 -7.38 -10.34 -12.47
C VAL A 6 -6.33 -10.84 -11.49
N VAL A 7 -5.08 -10.44 -11.67
CA VAL A 7 -3.97 -10.80 -10.80
C VAL A 7 -3.61 -9.61 -9.93
N GLY A 8 -3.77 -9.79 -8.62
CA GLY A 8 -3.59 -8.76 -7.59
C GLY A 8 -4.91 -8.24 -7.06
N GLY A 9 -5.20 -8.54 -5.80
CA GLY A 9 -6.39 -8.11 -5.04
C GLY A 9 -6.20 -6.82 -4.26
N GLY A 10 -5.26 -5.96 -4.66
CA GLY A 10 -5.10 -4.64 -4.07
C GLY A 10 -6.28 -3.71 -4.37
N ALA A 11 -6.12 -2.41 -4.04
CA ALA A 11 -7.17 -1.39 -4.17
C ALA A 11 -7.92 -1.44 -5.51
N GLY A 12 -7.17 -1.43 -6.63
CA GLY A 12 -7.78 -1.43 -7.96
C GLY A 12 -8.33 -2.80 -8.37
N GLY A 13 -7.56 -3.88 -8.14
CA GLY A 13 -7.94 -5.22 -8.59
C GLY A 13 -9.20 -5.74 -7.89
N LEU A 14 -9.30 -5.58 -6.57
CA LEU A 14 -10.46 -6.03 -5.81
C LEU A 14 -11.74 -5.26 -6.19
N GLU A 15 -11.66 -3.95 -6.38
CA GLU A 15 -12.79 -3.17 -6.87
C GLU A 15 -13.22 -3.58 -8.27
N LEU A 16 -12.24 -3.87 -9.14
CA LEU A 16 -12.51 -4.30 -10.51
C LEU A 16 -13.25 -5.64 -10.52
N VAL A 17 -12.75 -6.67 -9.82
CA VAL A 17 -13.42 -7.98 -9.79
C VAL A 17 -14.79 -7.91 -9.15
N THR A 18 -14.98 -7.06 -8.14
CA THR A 18 -16.28 -6.83 -7.51
C THR A 18 -17.28 -6.28 -8.53
N LYS A 19 -16.91 -5.28 -9.31
CA LYS A 19 -17.76 -4.68 -10.36
C LYS A 19 -18.03 -5.66 -11.51
N LEU A 20 -16.99 -6.39 -11.97
CA LEU A 20 -17.11 -7.41 -13.01
C LEU A 20 -18.03 -8.56 -12.57
N GLY A 21 -17.82 -9.07 -11.35
CA GLY A 21 -18.64 -10.13 -10.78
C GLY A 21 -20.11 -9.76 -10.69
N HIS A 22 -20.43 -8.57 -10.19
CA HIS A 22 -21.82 -8.08 -10.15
C HIS A 22 -22.45 -7.90 -11.53
N THR A 23 -21.69 -7.44 -12.51
CA THR A 23 -22.23 -7.02 -13.81
C THR A 23 -22.24 -8.15 -14.84
N LEU A 24 -21.19 -8.96 -14.88
CA LEU A 24 -20.98 -10.02 -15.86
C LEU A 24 -21.09 -11.41 -15.22
N GLY A 25 -20.43 -11.63 -14.08
CA GLY A 25 -20.42 -12.93 -13.39
C GLY A 25 -21.79 -13.37 -12.95
N ARG A 26 -22.52 -12.55 -12.20
CA ARG A 26 -23.88 -12.83 -11.74
C ARG A 26 -24.89 -13.12 -12.88
N LYS A 27 -24.62 -12.58 -14.06
CA LYS A 27 -25.45 -12.78 -15.25
C LYS A 27 -25.00 -13.95 -16.12
N GLY A 28 -23.95 -14.69 -15.72
CA GLY A 28 -23.39 -15.77 -16.51
C GLY A 28 -22.77 -15.32 -17.85
N ARG A 29 -22.37 -14.04 -17.97
CA ARG A 29 -21.81 -13.48 -19.21
C ARG A 29 -20.30 -13.65 -19.30
N ALA A 30 -19.60 -13.75 -18.16
CA ALA A 30 -18.19 -14.04 -18.07
C ALA A 30 -17.88 -14.80 -16.78
N GLN A 31 -16.84 -15.63 -16.82
CA GLN A 31 -16.21 -16.20 -15.64
C GLN A 31 -15.15 -15.21 -15.16
N ILE A 32 -15.24 -14.80 -13.90
CA ILE A 32 -14.31 -13.82 -13.32
C ILE A 32 -13.47 -14.54 -12.26
N THR A 33 -12.16 -14.44 -12.36
CA THR A 33 -11.26 -15.04 -11.38
C THR A 33 -10.29 -13.97 -10.83
N LEU A 34 -10.24 -13.86 -9.50
CA LEU A 34 -9.19 -13.11 -8.81
C LEU A 34 -8.07 -14.06 -8.43
N VAL A 35 -6.84 -13.70 -8.74
CA VAL A 35 -5.61 -14.36 -8.27
C VAL A 35 -4.89 -13.41 -7.33
N ASP A 36 -4.55 -13.85 -6.13
CA ASP A 36 -3.67 -13.12 -5.21
C ASP A 36 -2.83 -14.09 -4.38
N ARG A 37 -1.63 -13.67 -3.99
CA ARG A 37 -0.76 -14.46 -3.13
C ARG A 37 -1.27 -14.57 -1.68
N ASN A 38 -2.04 -13.58 -1.24
CA ASN A 38 -2.62 -13.51 0.09
C ASN A 38 -4.05 -14.06 0.10
N ALA A 39 -4.51 -14.53 1.26
CA ALA A 39 -5.90 -14.99 1.46
C ALA A 39 -6.88 -13.86 1.71
N SER A 40 -6.39 -12.68 2.05
CA SER A 40 -7.17 -11.52 2.47
C SER A 40 -6.63 -10.22 1.91
N HIS A 41 -7.50 -9.23 1.82
CA HIS A 41 -7.17 -7.86 1.44
C HIS A 41 -6.98 -7.02 2.69
N LEU A 42 -5.83 -6.38 2.79
CA LEU A 42 -5.58 -5.28 3.69
C LEU A 42 -5.32 -4.00 2.89
N TRP A 43 -5.85 -2.89 3.35
CA TRP A 43 -5.65 -1.59 2.70
C TRP A 43 -4.20 -1.12 2.90
N LYS A 44 -3.35 -1.33 1.88
CA LYS A 44 -1.89 -1.05 1.95
C LYS A 44 -1.54 0.33 2.53
N PRO A 45 -2.25 1.44 2.25
CA PRO A 45 -1.98 2.72 2.89
C PRO A 45 -2.03 2.73 4.43
N LEU A 46 -2.66 1.74 5.07
CA LEU A 46 -2.75 1.62 6.53
C LEU A 46 -1.73 0.63 7.13
N LEU A 47 -0.75 0.16 6.37
CA LEU A 47 0.27 -0.77 6.90
C LEU A 47 1.08 -0.17 8.06
N HIS A 48 1.26 1.13 8.11
CA HIS A 48 1.90 1.81 9.23
C HIS A 48 1.07 1.69 10.54
N GLU A 49 -0.27 1.63 10.46
CA GLU A 49 -1.14 1.38 11.62
C GLU A 49 -1.06 -0.09 12.08
N VAL A 50 -0.90 -1.04 11.15
CA VAL A 50 -0.65 -2.45 11.48
C VAL A 50 0.72 -2.61 12.13
N ALA A 51 1.75 -1.97 11.58
CA ALA A 51 3.12 -1.99 12.08
C ALA A 51 3.23 -1.49 13.52
N THR A 52 2.42 -0.52 13.91
CA THR A 52 2.41 0.02 15.27
C THR A 52 1.38 -0.62 16.19
N GLY A 53 0.55 -1.55 15.68
CA GLY A 53 -0.50 -2.22 16.43
C GLY A 53 -1.79 -1.42 16.62
N SER A 54 -1.89 -0.24 16.01
CA SER A 54 -3.12 0.59 16.06
C SER A 54 -4.25 0.01 15.21
N MET A 55 -3.94 -0.91 14.29
CA MET A 55 -4.89 -1.67 13.46
C MET A 55 -4.66 -3.17 13.62
N ASP A 56 -5.74 -3.94 13.74
CA ASP A 56 -5.70 -5.40 13.84
C ASP A 56 -6.07 -6.06 12.51
N GLU A 57 -5.07 -6.64 11.83
CA GLU A 57 -5.27 -7.37 10.57
C GLU A 57 -6.35 -8.46 10.69
N GLY A 58 -6.37 -9.21 11.81
CA GLY A 58 -7.34 -10.29 12.02
C GLY A 58 -8.80 -9.82 12.05
N VAL A 59 -9.05 -8.53 12.28
CA VAL A 59 -10.40 -7.93 12.33
C VAL A 59 -10.70 -7.10 11.09
N ASP A 60 -9.68 -6.40 10.57
CA ASP A 60 -9.86 -5.38 9.54
C ASP A 60 -9.58 -5.90 8.12
N ALA A 61 -8.93 -7.06 7.99
CA ALA A 61 -8.69 -7.67 6.69
C ALA A 61 -9.95 -8.32 6.10
N LEU A 62 -10.13 -8.14 4.80
CA LEU A 62 -11.25 -8.72 4.05
C LEU A 62 -10.86 -10.04 3.40
N SER A 63 -11.48 -11.15 3.78
CA SER A 63 -11.26 -12.45 3.15
C SER A 63 -11.70 -12.45 1.67
N TYR A 64 -10.76 -12.75 0.76
CA TYR A 64 -11.06 -12.85 -0.68
C TYR A 64 -12.07 -13.95 -0.98
N ARG A 65 -12.01 -15.11 -0.32
CA ARG A 65 -12.96 -16.22 -0.53
C ARG A 65 -14.39 -15.83 -0.13
N ALA A 66 -14.55 -15.17 1.02
CA ALA A 66 -15.86 -14.70 1.48
C ALA A 66 -16.41 -13.60 0.55
N HIS A 67 -15.55 -12.70 0.10
CA HIS A 67 -15.93 -11.62 -0.81
C HIS A 67 -16.32 -12.16 -2.19
N ALA A 68 -15.55 -13.11 -2.74
CA ALA A 68 -15.79 -13.76 -4.01
C ALA A 68 -17.18 -14.43 -4.06
N ARG A 69 -17.53 -15.20 -3.01
CA ARG A 69 -18.85 -15.83 -2.88
C ARG A 69 -19.99 -14.80 -2.95
N ASN A 70 -19.81 -13.66 -2.29
CA ASN A 70 -20.87 -12.63 -2.22
C ASN A 70 -20.99 -11.80 -3.51
N HIS A 71 -19.96 -11.83 -4.35
CA HIS A 71 -19.84 -10.93 -5.51
C HIS A 71 -19.72 -11.66 -6.85
N SER A 72 -19.98 -12.98 -6.90
CA SER A 72 -20.04 -13.79 -8.12
C SER A 72 -18.76 -13.76 -8.95
N PHE A 73 -17.64 -13.98 -8.29
CA PHE A 73 -16.35 -14.27 -8.90
C PHE A 73 -15.63 -15.40 -8.13
N ASP A 74 -14.64 -16.01 -8.74
CA ASP A 74 -13.81 -17.06 -8.14
C ASP A 74 -12.53 -16.48 -7.58
N PHE A 75 -11.99 -17.09 -6.52
CA PHE A 75 -10.69 -16.73 -5.96
C PHE A 75 -9.72 -17.91 -6.02
N GLN A 76 -8.52 -17.64 -6.55
CA GLN A 76 -7.40 -18.57 -6.55
C GLN A 76 -6.20 -17.95 -5.83
N MET A 77 -5.78 -18.58 -4.74
CA MET A 77 -4.56 -18.19 -4.03
C MET A 77 -3.33 -18.68 -4.80
N GLY A 78 -2.39 -17.78 -5.11
CA GLY A 78 -1.14 -18.13 -5.80
C GLY A 78 -0.35 -16.92 -6.25
N ASN A 79 0.95 -17.14 -6.46
CA ASN A 79 1.87 -16.17 -7.03
C ASN A 79 1.93 -16.33 -8.55
N LEU A 80 1.76 -15.25 -9.30
CA LEU A 80 2.04 -15.23 -10.73
C LEU A 80 3.53 -15.49 -10.95
N GLU A 81 3.85 -16.47 -11.80
CA GLU A 81 5.20 -16.85 -12.17
C GLU A 81 5.49 -16.53 -13.66
N GLU A 82 4.54 -16.84 -14.54
CA GLU A 82 4.71 -16.75 -15.97
C GLU A 82 3.40 -16.38 -16.68
N ILE A 83 3.52 -15.76 -17.83
CA ILE A 83 2.39 -15.44 -18.74
C ILE A 83 2.74 -15.98 -20.12
N ASP A 84 1.94 -16.90 -20.64
CA ASP A 84 1.99 -17.34 -22.03
C ASP A 84 0.86 -16.63 -22.81
N ARG A 85 1.25 -15.64 -23.63
CA ARG A 85 0.30 -14.82 -24.37
C ARG A 85 -0.32 -15.57 -25.56
N ASP A 86 0.43 -16.48 -26.16
CA ASP A 86 -0.03 -17.23 -27.35
C ASP A 86 -1.08 -18.25 -26.93
N ARG A 87 -0.85 -18.96 -25.82
CA ARG A 87 -1.81 -19.91 -25.24
C ARG A 87 -2.89 -19.22 -24.39
N LYS A 88 -2.71 -17.94 -24.07
CA LYS A 88 -3.55 -17.18 -23.11
C LYS A 88 -3.69 -17.88 -21.76
N VAL A 89 -2.57 -18.17 -21.15
CA VAL A 89 -2.45 -18.87 -19.87
C VAL A 89 -1.51 -18.09 -18.96
N ILE A 90 -1.86 -18.00 -17.69
CA ILE A 90 -0.92 -17.63 -16.64
C ILE A 90 -0.53 -18.86 -15.85
N THR A 91 0.71 -18.93 -15.41
CA THR A 91 1.21 -19.97 -14.50
C THR A 91 1.32 -19.41 -13.10
N LEU A 92 0.75 -20.13 -12.14
CA LEU A 92 0.88 -19.86 -10.72
C LEU A 92 1.89 -20.82 -10.12
N ALA A 93 2.84 -20.26 -9.36
CA ALA A 93 3.84 -21.00 -8.63
C ALA A 93 3.22 -21.99 -7.63
N GLU A 94 3.96 -23.02 -7.27
CA GLU A 94 3.60 -23.89 -6.17
C GLU A 94 3.49 -23.12 -4.85
N LEU A 95 2.60 -23.57 -3.98
CA LEU A 95 2.45 -23.04 -2.63
C LEU A 95 2.89 -24.13 -1.64
N LYS A 96 3.79 -23.75 -0.73
CA LYS A 96 4.26 -24.59 0.37
C LYS A 96 3.84 -24.00 1.70
N ASP A 97 3.73 -24.88 2.71
CA ASP A 97 3.53 -24.45 4.10
C ASP A 97 4.86 -23.98 4.75
N GLU A 98 4.79 -23.64 6.04
CA GLU A 98 5.93 -23.19 6.85
C GLU A 98 7.01 -24.28 7.03
N HIS A 99 6.65 -25.54 6.80
CA HIS A 99 7.55 -26.68 6.89
C HIS A 99 8.13 -27.09 5.52
N GLY A 100 7.72 -26.38 4.44
CA GLY A 100 8.15 -26.67 3.07
C GLY A 100 7.34 -27.77 2.39
N GLU A 101 6.26 -28.28 3.00
CA GLU A 101 5.37 -29.27 2.39
C GLU A 101 4.48 -28.62 1.32
N LEU A 102 4.29 -29.33 0.21
CA LEU A 102 3.51 -28.86 -0.92
C LEU A 102 2.00 -28.83 -0.58
N LEU A 103 1.44 -27.63 -0.51
CA LEU A 103 -0.01 -27.42 -0.32
C LEU A 103 -0.75 -27.37 -1.65
N ILE A 104 -0.24 -26.63 -2.62
CA ILE A 104 -0.86 -26.47 -3.93
C ILE A 104 0.25 -26.57 -4.99
N PRO A 105 0.11 -27.49 -5.97
CA PRO A 105 1.11 -27.63 -7.03
C PRO A 105 1.09 -26.41 -7.98
N ARG A 106 2.17 -26.28 -8.74
CA ARG A 106 2.26 -25.35 -9.88
C ARG A 106 1.11 -25.66 -10.85
N ARG A 107 0.42 -24.61 -11.32
CA ARG A 107 -0.80 -24.77 -12.15
C ARG A 107 -1.00 -23.63 -13.11
N GLU A 108 -1.72 -23.92 -14.16
CA GLU A 108 -2.11 -22.97 -15.19
C GLU A 108 -3.54 -22.46 -14.96
N VAL A 109 -3.77 -21.20 -15.33
CA VAL A 109 -5.10 -20.56 -15.35
C VAL A 109 -5.28 -19.90 -16.71
N GLU A 110 -6.27 -20.35 -17.46
CA GLU A 110 -6.59 -19.82 -18.78
C GLU A 110 -7.35 -18.50 -18.69
N TYR A 111 -7.08 -17.59 -19.63
CA TYR A 111 -7.79 -16.30 -19.74
C TYR A 111 -8.12 -15.96 -21.19
N ASP A 112 -9.16 -15.17 -21.38
CA ASP A 112 -9.44 -14.47 -22.62
C ASP A 112 -9.10 -12.98 -22.49
N ILE A 113 -9.25 -12.43 -21.27
CA ILE A 113 -8.80 -11.09 -20.85
C ILE A 113 -8.06 -11.23 -19.55
N LEU A 114 -6.84 -10.67 -19.50
CA LEU A 114 -6.00 -10.61 -18.30
C LEU A 114 -5.91 -9.17 -17.79
N VAL A 115 -6.01 -8.99 -16.48
CA VAL A 115 -5.74 -7.70 -15.83
C VAL A 115 -4.65 -7.87 -14.78
N LEU A 116 -3.56 -7.14 -14.94
CA LEU A 116 -2.44 -7.13 -13.99
C LEU A 116 -2.60 -5.95 -13.04
N ALA A 117 -2.78 -6.24 -11.76
CA ALA A 117 -3.04 -5.27 -10.69
C ALA A 117 -2.15 -5.53 -9.44
N ILE A 118 -0.96 -6.07 -9.66
CA ILE A 118 -0.04 -6.58 -8.61
C ILE A 118 0.47 -5.43 -7.70
N GLY A 119 0.47 -4.20 -8.20
CA GLY A 119 0.95 -3.04 -7.47
C GLY A 119 2.46 -2.86 -7.54
N SER A 120 3.04 -2.26 -6.52
CA SER A 120 4.45 -1.92 -6.38
C SER A 120 5.05 -2.49 -5.10
N THR A 121 6.37 -2.57 -5.05
CA THR A 121 7.19 -2.84 -3.88
C THR A 121 8.13 -1.67 -3.63
N SER A 122 8.73 -1.59 -2.45
CA SER A 122 9.78 -0.62 -2.14
C SER A 122 10.99 -0.81 -3.04
N ASN A 123 11.65 0.28 -3.38
CA ASN A 123 12.86 0.27 -4.20
C ASN A 123 14.09 0.43 -3.31
N ASP A 124 14.91 -0.60 -3.24
CA ASP A 124 16.16 -0.61 -2.49
C ASP A 124 17.28 0.20 -3.14
N PHE A 125 17.09 0.65 -4.40
CA PHE A 125 18.10 1.33 -5.23
C PHE A 125 19.46 0.60 -5.28
N ASN A 126 19.46 -0.71 -5.03
CA ASN A 126 20.65 -1.55 -4.86
C ASN A 126 21.61 -1.04 -3.77
N THR A 127 21.09 -0.38 -2.74
CA THR A 127 21.86 0.10 -1.60
C THR A 127 22.34 -1.11 -0.77
N GLU A 128 23.64 -1.15 -0.47
CA GLU A 128 24.27 -2.27 0.25
C GLU A 128 23.62 -2.50 1.62
N GLY A 129 23.27 -3.76 1.92
CA GLY A 129 22.73 -4.22 3.19
C GLY A 129 21.23 -3.94 3.40
N VAL A 130 20.54 -3.20 2.52
CA VAL A 130 19.12 -2.86 2.69
C VAL A 130 18.25 -4.10 2.75
N LYS A 131 18.49 -5.09 1.88
CA LYS A 131 17.69 -6.32 1.83
C LYS A 131 17.89 -7.20 3.06
N ASP A 132 19.05 -7.12 3.68
CA ASP A 132 19.46 -7.99 4.79
C ASP A 132 19.07 -7.40 6.15
N HIS A 133 19.05 -6.07 6.27
CA HIS A 133 18.93 -5.37 7.56
C HIS A 133 17.73 -4.43 7.67
N CYS A 134 16.99 -4.16 6.59
CA CYS A 134 15.81 -3.30 6.65
C CYS A 134 14.50 -4.07 6.53
N ILE A 135 13.49 -3.59 7.24
CA ILE A 135 12.10 -4.00 7.06
C ILE A 135 11.48 -3.09 6.01
N PHE A 136 10.85 -3.70 4.99
CA PHE A 136 10.03 -2.99 4.01
C PHE A 136 8.57 -3.05 4.46
N LEU A 137 7.83 -1.95 4.41
CA LEU A 137 6.40 -1.96 4.73
C LEU A 137 5.53 -2.18 3.50
N ASP A 138 5.77 -3.30 2.82
CA ASP A 138 5.08 -3.65 1.57
C ASP A 138 3.94 -4.65 1.76
N SER A 139 3.93 -5.37 2.87
CA SER A 139 2.95 -6.42 3.16
C SER A 139 2.57 -6.47 4.65
N PRO A 140 1.43 -7.13 4.99
CA PRO A 140 1.03 -7.36 6.37
C PRO A 140 2.06 -8.13 7.19
N GLU A 141 2.74 -9.11 6.58
CA GLU A 141 3.77 -9.92 7.25
C GLU A 141 4.93 -9.03 7.70
N GLN A 142 5.38 -8.10 6.83
CA GLN A 142 6.46 -7.16 7.15
C GLN A 142 6.03 -6.14 8.21
N ALA A 143 4.78 -5.68 8.18
CA ALA A 143 4.23 -4.82 9.21
C ALA A 143 4.16 -5.54 10.58
N ASN A 144 3.77 -6.82 10.58
CA ASN A 144 3.75 -7.66 11.78
C ASN A 144 5.17 -7.96 12.30
N LEU A 145 6.14 -8.19 11.41
CA LEU A 145 7.55 -8.33 11.77
C LEU A 145 8.05 -7.07 12.51
N PHE A 146 7.82 -5.90 11.90
CA PHE A 146 8.18 -4.62 12.52
C PHE A 146 7.54 -4.46 13.91
N ARG A 147 6.23 -4.76 14.04
CA ARG A 147 5.53 -4.70 15.33
C ARG A 147 6.18 -5.61 16.36
N THR A 148 6.51 -6.82 15.97
CA THR A 148 7.15 -7.80 16.87
C THR A 148 8.51 -7.31 17.34
N GLU A 149 9.36 -6.83 16.45
CA GLU A 149 10.67 -6.28 16.79
C GLU A 149 10.55 -5.05 17.69
N MET A 150 9.66 -4.14 17.36
CA MET A 150 9.38 -2.94 18.17
C MET A 150 8.94 -3.32 19.58
N ASN A 151 7.99 -4.23 19.72
CA ASN A 151 7.51 -4.70 21.02
C ASN A 151 8.63 -5.39 21.83
N ASN A 152 9.49 -6.17 21.17
CA ASN A 152 10.62 -6.81 21.81
C ASN A 152 11.63 -5.77 22.35
N GLU A 153 11.91 -4.71 21.62
CA GLU A 153 12.81 -3.64 22.10
C GLU A 153 12.19 -2.86 23.28
N PHE A 154 10.89 -2.59 23.24
CA PHE A 154 10.20 -1.97 24.39
C PHE A 154 10.17 -2.88 25.63
N LEU A 155 9.97 -4.19 25.46
CA LEU A 155 10.05 -5.16 26.56
C LEU A 155 11.46 -5.19 27.17
N LYS A 156 12.51 -5.21 26.35
CA LYS A 156 13.91 -5.15 26.82
C LYS A 156 14.20 -3.86 27.60
N LEU A 157 13.68 -2.73 27.12
CA LEU A 157 13.82 -1.44 27.78
C LEU A 157 13.09 -1.42 29.13
N HIS A 158 11.86 -1.93 29.16
CA HIS A 158 11.09 -2.05 30.41
C HIS A 158 11.79 -2.96 31.44
N ALA A 159 12.33 -4.10 31.01
CA ALA A 159 13.09 -5.00 31.88
C ALA A 159 14.36 -4.37 32.49
N LYS A 160 14.87 -3.31 31.86
CA LYS A 160 15.99 -2.49 32.37
C LYS A 160 15.52 -1.25 33.17
N ASN A 161 14.29 -1.23 33.66
CA ASN A 161 13.67 -0.09 34.35
C ASN A 161 13.71 1.22 33.51
N GLY A 162 13.58 1.09 32.21
CA GLY A 162 13.61 2.22 31.30
C GLY A 162 15.00 2.83 31.04
N ASP A 163 16.08 2.14 31.36
CA ASP A 163 17.43 2.62 31.03
C ASP A 163 17.76 2.40 29.55
N GLY A 164 18.00 3.51 28.84
CA GLY A 164 18.27 3.54 27.39
C GLY A 164 17.16 4.11 26.53
N THR A 165 17.27 3.89 25.22
CA THR A 165 16.33 4.31 24.17
C THR A 165 16.08 3.18 23.19
N VAL A 166 14.94 3.24 22.52
CA VAL A 166 14.64 2.44 21.31
C VAL A 166 14.92 3.32 20.10
N ASP A 167 15.96 2.98 19.35
CA ASP A 167 16.42 3.75 18.21
C ASP A 167 15.89 3.13 16.92
N ILE A 168 15.09 3.91 16.17
CA ILE A 168 14.46 3.50 14.90
C ILE A 168 14.88 4.45 13.80
N ALA A 169 15.40 3.92 12.69
CA ALA A 169 15.69 4.69 11.50
C ALA A 169 14.72 4.37 10.37
N ILE A 170 14.09 5.39 9.79
CA ILE A 170 13.16 5.29 8.68
C ILE A 170 13.77 6.03 7.49
N VAL A 171 14.09 5.30 6.42
CA VAL A 171 14.67 5.86 5.20
C VAL A 171 13.56 6.07 4.17
N GLY A 172 13.41 7.32 3.74
CA GLY A 172 12.35 7.77 2.83
C GLY A 172 11.25 8.52 3.56
N ALA A 173 11.20 9.83 3.37
CA ALA A 173 10.19 10.71 3.95
C ALA A 173 9.03 11.02 2.99
N GLY A 174 8.58 10.00 2.25
CA GLY A 174 7.27 9.97 1.59
C GLY A 174 6.13 9.81 2.60
N ALA A 175 4.90 9.58 2.12
CA ALA A 175 3.75 9.43 3.01
C ALA A 175 3.95 8.31 4.04
N THR A 176 4.40 7.13 3.63
CA THR A 176 4.61 5.96 4.52
C THR A 176 5.58 6.27 5.66
N GLY A 177 6.76 6.84 5.35
CA GLY A 177 7.76 7.14 6.39
C GLY A 177 7.29 8.23 7.36
N VAL A 178 6.63 9.25 6.85
CA VAL A 178 6.04 10.35 7.64
C VAL A 178 4.94 9.84 8.57
N GLU A 179 4.01 9.03 8.04
CA GLU A 179 2.89 8.45 8.78
C GLU A 179 3.37 7.46 9.85
N LEU A 180 4.33 6.59 9.52
CA LEU A 180 4.95 5.68 10.48
C LEU A 180 5.64 6.43 11.61
N SER A 181 6.44 7.47 11.28
CA SER A 181 7.15 8.28 12.29
C SER A 181 6.19 8.90 13.31
N ALA A 182 5.06 9.42 12.85
CA ALA A 182 4.04 9.98 13.74
C ALA A 182 3.31 8.90 14.55
N GLU A 183 2.97 7.76 13.93
CA GLU A 183 2.22 6.68 14.57
C GLU A 183 3.05 5.99 15.67
N LEU A 184 4.37 5.89 15.52
CA LEU A 184 5.27 5.37 16.56
C LEU A 184 5.16 6.16 17.87
N HIS A 185 5.12 7.48 17.81
CA HIS A 185 4.94 8.32 19.01
C HIS A 185 3.56 8.15 19.65
N ASN A 186 2.52 7.89 18.82
CA ASN A 186 1.20 7.55 19.33
C ASN A 186 1.18 6.18 20.01
N ALA A 187 1.85 5.17 19.41
CA ALA A 187 1.95 3.83 19.99
C ALA A 187 2.63 3.84 21.36
N VAL A 188 3.76 4.53 21.50
CA VAL A 188 4.46 4.69 22.81
C VAL A 188 3.55 5.34 23.86
N LYS A 189 2.81 6.39 23.47
CA LYS A 189 1.85 7.02 24.39
C LYS A 189 0.75 6.07 24.85
N GLU A 190 0.25 5.21 23.97
CA GLU A 190 -0.75 4.20 24.32
C GLU A 190 -0.15 3.08 25.19
N LEU A 191 1.10 2.63 24.95
CA LEU A 191 1.77 1.59 25.74
C LEU A 191 1.80 1.93 27.24
N ARG A 192 1.90 3.19 27.61
CA ARG A 192 1.81 3.62 29.01
C ARG A 192 0.51 3.21 29.69
N ASN A 193 -0.61 3.15 28.95
CA ASN A 193 -1.90 2.73 29.45
C ASN A 193 -1.98 1.21 29.70
N TYR A 194 -0.99 0.44 29.19
CA TYR A 194 -0.92 -1.02 29.29
C TYR A 194 0.19 -1.50 30.23
N GLY A 195 0.59 -0.69 31.20
CA GLY A 195 1.53 -1.10 32.23
C GLY A 195 3.00 -0.76 31.96
N PHE A 196 3.32 -0.15 30.81
CA PHE A 196 4.67 0.31 30.48
C PHE A 196 4.87 1.76 30.94
N GLY A 197 4.67 2.03 32.25
CA GLY A 197 4.74 3.38 32.83
C GLY A 197 6.09 4.08 32.65
N ASP A 198 7.17 3.30 32.50
CA ASP A 198 8.54 3.79 32.33
C ASP A 198 8.83 4.24 30.89
N LEU A 199 7.94 3.91 29.92
CA LEU A 199 8.06 4.32 28.53
C LEU A 199 7.39 5.67 28.31
N ASP A 200 8.18 6.69 28.06
CA ASP A 200 7.72 8.00 27.60
C ASP A 200 8.27 8.32 26.20
N SER A 201 7.87 9.44 25.63
CA SER A 201 8.31 9.87 24.30
C SER A 201 9.83 10.07 24.20
N ASN A 202 10.53 10.26 25.33
CA ASN A 202 12.00 10.46 25.37
C ASN A 202 12.74 9.13 25.26
N LYS A 203 12.04 8.00 25.42
CA LYS A 203 12.59 6.65 25.27
C LYS A 203 12.53 6.13 23.83
N LEU A 204 11.88 6.86 22.94
CA LEU A 204 11.82 6.58 21.51
C LEU A 204 12.64 7.62 20.75
N ASN A 205 13.65 7.16 20.02
CA ASN A 205 14.46 7.99 19.15
C ASN A 205 14.20 7.59 17.68
N VAL A 206 13.46 8.42 16.97
CA VAL A 206 13.12 8.18 15.55
C VAL A 206 13.91 9.11 14.66
N HIS A 207 14.69 8.53 13.75
CA HIS A 207 15.35 9.23 12.65
C HIS A 207 14.55 9.03 11.36
N LEU A 208 13.97 10.10 10.81
CA LEU A 208 13.36 10.12 9.50
C LEU A 208 14.34 10.74 8.50
N ILE A 209 14.82 9.92 7.56
CA ILE A 209 15.92 10.27 6.67
C ILE A 209 15.43 10.39 5.23
N GLU A 210 15.71 11.52 4.59
CA GLU A 210 15.31 11.86 3.24
C GLU A 210 16.48 12.37 2.41
N ALA A 211 16.69 11.78 1.25
CA ALA A 211 17.75 12.19 0.33
C ALA A 211 17.47 13.56 -0.31
N GLY A 212 16.21 13.90 -0.49
CA GLY A 212 15.79 15.19 -1.02
C GLY A 212 15.83 16.32 0.01
N GLU A 213 15.69 17.55 -0.48
CA GLU A 213 15.74 18.76 0.34
C GLU A 213 14.57 18.91 1.33
N ARG A 214 13.49 18.16 1.13
CA ARG A 214 12.27 18.25 1.96
C ARG A 214 11.53 16.92 2.05
N ILE A 215 10.83 16.69 3.13
CA ILE A 215 9.91 15.57 3.29
C ILE A 215 8.68 15.75 2.38
N LEU A 216 7.96 14.69 2.09
CA LEU A 216 6.76 14.71 1.23
C LEU A 216 7.00 15.46 -0.10
N PRO A 217 8.01 15.11 -0.89
CA PRO A 217 8.42 15.88 -2.06
C PRO A 217 7.32 15.99 -3.13
N ALA A 218 6.39 15.03 -3.17
CA ALA A 218 5.25 15.03 -4.09
C ALA A 218 4.12 16.01 -3.68
N LEU A 219 4.20 16.63 -2.50
CA LEU A 219 3.21 17.60 -2.01
C LEU A 219 3.74 19.04 -2.12
N PRO A 220 2.84 20.03 -2.08
CA PRO A 220 3.24 21.45 -2.07
C PRO A 220 4.20 21.77 -0.92
N PRO A 221 5.19 22.69 -1.12
CA PRO A 221 6.19 23.02 -0.08
C PRO A 221 5.59 23.42 1.27
N ARG A 222 4.46 24.13 1.26
CA ARG A 222 3.76 24.55 2.48
C ARG A 222 3.30 23.35 3.33
N ILE A 223 2.79 22.28 2.68
CA ILE A 223 2.36 21.06 3.37
C ILE A 223 3.56 20.31 3.92
N SER A 224 4.63 20.21 3.12
CA SER A 224 5.90 19.62 3.55
C SER A 224 6.44 20.32 4.82
N SER A 225 6.46 21.65 4.83
CA SER A 225 6.93 22.44 5.97
C SER A 225 6.03 22.25 7.21
N ALA A 226 4.71 22.20 7.04
CA ALA A 226 3.79 21.94 8.14
C ALA A 226 3.99 20.56 8.75
N ALA A 227 4.12 19.52 7.91
CA ALA A 227 4.42 18.15 8.35
C ALA A 227 5.78 18.06 9.07
N HIS A 228 6.81 18.70 8.53
CA HIS A 228 8.14 18.77 9.15
C HIS A 228 8.06 19.37 10.56
N HIS A 229 7.40 20.52 10.69
CA HIS A 229 7.21 21.19 11.98
C HIS A 229 6.52 20.28 13.01
N GLU A 230 5.42 19.62 12.62
CA GLU A 230 4.68 18.73 13.52
C GLU A 230 5.52 17.50 13.92
N LEU A 231 6.26 16.87 13.00
CA LEU A 231 7.13 15.75 13.32
C LEU A 231 8.26 16.16 14.28
N THR A 232 8.89 17.30 14.04
CA THR A 232 9.94 17.84 14.94
C THR A 232 9.37 18.11 16.33
N LYS A 233 8.17 18.68 16.43
CA LYS A 233 7.47 18.89 17.70
C LYS A 233 7.13 17.60 18.43
N LEU A 234 6.91 16.50 17.71
CA LEU A 234 6.73 15.16 18.29
C LEU A 234 8.04 14.54 18.80
N GLY A 235 9.19 15.09 18.43
CA GLY A 235 10.51 14.57 18.80
C GLY A 235 11.18 13.72 17.71
N VAL A 236 10.63 13.70 16.49
CA VAL A 236 11.27 13.01 15.35
C VAL A 236 12.47 13.81 14.86
N ASN A 237 13.60 13.13 14.71
CA ASN A 237 14.82 13.70 14.11
C ASN A 237 14.68 13.65 12.58
N VAL A 238 14.15 14.72 11.99
CA VAL A 238 13.95 14.82 10.54
C VAL A 238 15.26 15.27 9.88
N ARG A 239 15.82 14.40 9.03
CA ARG A 239 17.09 14.62 8.31
C ARG A 239 16.83 14.65 6.81
N THR A 240 16.75 15.85 6.26
CA THR A 240 16.66 16.07 4.80
C THR A 240 18.05 16.22 4.18
N SER A 241 18.15 16.17 2.86
CA SER A 241 19.43 16.21 2.11
C SER A 241 20.44 15.16 2.59
N THR A 242 19.94 14.03 3.14
CA THR A 242 20.77 12.98 3.73
C THR A 242 20.56 11.67 2.97
N MET A 243 21.53 11.27 2.16
CA MET A 243 21.46 10.05 1.36
C MET A 243 22.13 8.89 2.12
N VAL A 244 21.41 7.80 2.31
CA VAL A 244 21.95 6.54 2.85
C VAL A 244 22.61 5.76 1.72
N THR A 245 23.84 5.28 1.97
CA THR A 245 24.65 4.52 1.00
C THR A 245 24.92 3.09 1.43
N LYS A 246 24.79 2.80 2.72
CA LYS A 246 25.00 1.46 3.28
C LYS A 246 24.15 1.26 4.54
N VAL A 247 23.71 0.02 4.74
CA VAL A 247 22.99 -0.42 5.95
C VAL A 247 23.73 -1.61 6.56
N GLU A 248 23.90 -1.60 7.87
CA GLU A 248 24.54 -2.65 8.67
C GLU A 248 23.60 -3.04 9.84
N GLU A 249 23.89 -4.13 10.54
CA GLU A 249 23.06 -4.65 11.62
C GLU A 249 22.78 -3.60 12.75
N ASP A 250 23.72 -2.68 12.99
CA ASP A 250 23.67 -1.71 14.08
C ASP A 250 23.37 -0.27 13.62
N GLY A 251 23.02 -0.07 12.34
CA GLY A 251 22.68 1.24 11.81
C GLY A 251 22.96 1.42 10.32
N LEU A 252 22.98 2.65 9.89
CA LEU A 252 23.15 3.02 8.48
C LEU A 252 24.21 4.12 8.33
N THR A 253 24.88 4.12 7.18
CA THR A 253 25.92 5.08 6.82
C THR A 253 25.43 5.99 5.71
N THR A 254 25.60 7.29 5.89
CA THR A 254 25.24 8.31 4.91
C THR A 254 26.34 8.52 3.88
N LYS A 255 26.02 9.22 2.79
CA LYS A 255 27.00 9.59 1.76
C LYS A 255 28.19 10.40 2.30
N ASP A 256 27.95 11.19 3.35
CA ASP A 256 28.98 12.02 3.98
C ASP A 256 29.80 11.26 5.03
N GLY A 257 29.56 9.96 5.18
CA GLY A 257 30.29 9.08 6.11
C GLY A 257 29.76 9.11 7.55
N GLU A 258 28.67 9.82 7.83
CA GLU A 258 28.04 9.80 9.15
C GLU A 258 27.39 8.44 9.40
N LYS A 259 27.63 7.84 10.56
CA LYS A 259 26.93 6.63 11.02
C LYS A 259 25.75 7.01 11.91
N ILE A 260 24.57 6.56 11.56
CA ILE A 260 23.33 6.71 12.34
C ILE A 260 23.01 5.34 12.95
N SER A 261 23.18 5.22 14.26
CA SER A 261 22.86 3.98 14.96
C SER A 261 21.36 3.78 15.07
N ALA A 262 20.89 2.58 14.79
CA ALA A 262 19.49 2.17 14.95
C ALA A 262 19.40 0.66 15.20
N LYS A 263 18.42 0.25 15.99
CA LYS A 263 18.10 -1.16 16.24
C LYS A 263 17.08 -1.71 15.25
N ILE A 264 16.17 -0.86 14.83
CA ILE A 264 15.16 -1.20 13.84
C ILE A 264 15.29 -0.23 12.67
N MET A 265 15.43 -0.77 11.48
CA MET A 265 15.59 0.03 10.26
C MET A 265 14.47 -0.28 9.27
N VAL A 266 13.77 0.77 8.83
CA VAL A 266 12.68 0.68 7.88
C VAL A 266 13.09 1.36 6.58
N TRP A 267 12.90 0.64 5.45
CA TRP A 267 13.12 1.21 4.13
C TRP A 267 11.80 1.52 3.45
N ALA A 268 11.44 2.79 3.42
CA ALA A 268 10.23 3.33 2.81
C ALA A 268 10.53 4.25 1.60
N ALA A 269 11.75 4.18 1.07
CA ALA A 269 12.22 5.03 -0.02
C ALA A 269 11.87 4.44 -1.39
N GLY A 270 11.21 5.25 -2.22
CA GLY A 270 10.89 4.91 -3.60
C GLY A 270 9.99 3.67 -3.76
N ILE A 271 9.53 3.48 -4.98
CA ILE A 271 8.79 2.28 -5.37
C ILE A 271 9.29 1.77 -6.72
N LYS A 272 9.12 0.47 -6.94
CA LYS A 272 9.28 -0.18 -8.24
C LYS A 272 8.23 -1.27 -8.40
N ALA A 273 7.94 -1.69 -9.62
CA ALA A 273 7.20 -2.93 -9.81
C ALA A 273 8.10 -4.12 -9.40
N PRO A 274 7.52 -5.26 -8.98
CA PRO A 274 8.28 -6.43 -8.60
C PRO A 274 9.30 -6.84 -9.67
N ASP A 275 10.46 -7.32 -9.26
CA ASP A 275 11.58 -7.61 -10.19
C ASP A 275 11.22 -8.67 -11.25
N PHE A 276 10.36 -9.63 -10.93
CA PHE A 276 9.89 -10.65 -11.89
C PHE A 276 9.01 -10.07 -13.01
N MET A 277 8.53 -8.83 -12.87
CA MET A 277 7.76 -8.15 -13.92
C MET A 277 8.66 -7.60 -15.03
N LYS A 278 9.97 -7.54 -14.82
CA LYS A 278 10.91 -7.11 -15.83
C LYS A 278 10.82 -8.02 -17.05
N ASP A 279 10.48 -7.44 -18.20
CA ASP A 279 10.35 -8.14 -19.48
C ASP A 279 9.40 -9.36 -19.46
N ILE A 280 8.46 -9.42 -18.49
CA ILE A 280 7.52 -10.55 -18.38
C ILE A 280 6.77 -10.76 -19.69
N ALA A 281 6.82 -11.99 -20.21
CA ALA A 281 6.16 -12.38 -21.47
C ALA A 281 6.49 -11.45 -22.65
N GLY A 282 7.65 -10.79 -22.65
CA GLY A 282 8.04 -9.82 -23.67
C GLY A 282 7.19 -8.53 -23.70
N LEU A 283 6.47 -8.20 -22.63
CA LEU A 283 5.75 -6.94 -22.48
C LEU A 283 6.73 -5.79 -22.23
N GLU A 284 6.35 -4.59 -22.66
CA GLU A 284 7.20 -3.41 -22.53
C GLU A 284 7.19 -2.89 -21.10
N THR A 285 8.40 -2.69 -20.53
CA THR A 285 8.59 -2.18 -19.17
C THR A 285 9.46 -0.91 -19.15
N ASN A 286 9.27 -0.08 -18.14
CA ASN A 286 10.14 1.06 -17.89
C ASN A 286 11.30 0.69 -16.92
N ARG A 287 12.10 1.70 -16.51
CA ARG A 287 13.30 1.52 -15.67
C ARG A 287 13.01 0.97 -14.27
N ILE A 288 11.77 1.09 -13.79
CA ILE A 288 11.33 0.57 -12.49
C ILE A 288 10.36 -0.60 -12.65
N ASN A 289 10.47 -1.32 -13.77
CA ASN A 289 9.71 -2.51 -14.14
C ASN A 289 8.19 -2.31 -14.28
N GLN A 290 7.67 -1.07 -14.30
CA GLN A 290 6.25 -0.84 -14.59
C GLN A 290 5.95 -1.18 -16.05
N LEU A 291 4.81 -1.79 -16.31
CA LEU A 291 4.34 -2.11 -17.65
C LEU A 291 3.81 -0.85 -18.35
N VAL A 292 4.32 -0.60 -19.54
CA VAL A 292 3.87 0.52 -20.38
C VAL A 292 2.49 0.20 -20.95
N VAL A 293 1.57 1.14 -20.79
CA VAL A 293 0.18 0.98 -21.25
C VAL A 293 -0.24 2.07 -22.22
N THR A 294 -1.19 1.72 -23.08
CA THR A 294 -1.92 2.66 -23.93
C THR A 294 -2.84 3.55 -23.09
N ASN A 295 -3.45 4.53 -23.71
CA ASN A 295 -4.43 5.39 -23.05
C ASN A 295 -5.72 4.65 -22.64
N THR A 296 -5.97 3.44 -23.15
CA THR A 296 -7.10 2.57 -22.75
C THR A 296 -6.74 1.60 -21.63
N LEU A 297 -5.50 1.67 -21.12
CA LEU A 297 -4.92 0.82 -20.06
C LEU A 297 -4.59 -0.61 -20.50
N GLN A 298 -4.52 -0.87 -21.81
CA GLN A 298 -4.01 -2.12 -22.35
C GLN A 298 -2.47 -2.03 -22.48
N THR A 299 -1.78 -3.18 -22.45
CA THR A 299 -0.35 -3.20 -22.76
C THR A 299 -0.13 -2.81 -24.23
N THR A 300 1.08 -2.30 -24.55
CA THR A 300 1.43 -1.87 -25.90
C THR A 300 1.59 -3.05 -26.88
N ARG A 301 1.75 -4.27 -26.36
CA ARG A 301 2.06 -5.48 -27.15
C ARG A 301 0.97 -6.55 -27.14
N ASP A 302 -0.09 -6.36 -26.32
CA ASP A 302 -1.22 -7.29 -26.26
C ASP A 302 -2.49 -6.56 -25.81
N GLU A 303 -3.48 -6.52 -26.70
CA GLU A 303 -4.74 -5.83 -26.46
C GLU A 303 -5.69 -6.56 -25.49
N ASN A 304 -5.38 -7.80 -25.12
CA ASN A 304 -6.17 -8.57 -24.17
C ASN A 304 -5.61 -8.49 -22.75
N ILE A 305 -4.47 -7.82 -22.57
CA ILE A 305 -3.83 -7.61 -21.26
C ILE A 305 -3.97 -6.16 -20.85
N PHE A 306 -4.67 -5.91 -19.76
CA PHE A 306 -4.80 -4.60 -19.11
C PHE A 306 -3.89 -4.51 -17.90
N VAL A 307 -3.43 -3.30 -17.57
CA VAL A 307 -2.62 -3.06 -16.37
C VAL A 307 -3.17 -1.87 -15.62
N ILE A 308 -3.31 -1.99 -14.30
CA ILE A 308 -3.86 -0.95 -13.43
C ILE A 308 -3.05 -0.77 -12.15
N GLY A 309 -3.21 0.38 -11.53
CA GLY A 309 -2.53 0.75 -10.28
C GLY A 309 -1.05 1.07 -10.49
N ASP A 310 -0.27 0.87 -9.45
CA ASP A 310 1.15 1.26 -9.41
C ASP A 310 2.02 0.48 -10.39
N LEU A 311 1.55 -0.66 -10.89
CA LEU A 311 2.21 -1.45 -11.92
C LEU A 311 2.16 -0.78 -13.30
N ALA A 312 1.18 0.10 -13.54
CA ALA A 312 0.96 0.70 -14.85
C ALA A 312 1.78 1.98 -15.05
N GLN A 313 2.62 2.04 -16.09
CA GLN A 313 3.13 3.30 -16.61
C GLN A 313 2.14 3.87 -17.62
N CYS A 314 1.27 4.76 -17.17
CA CYS A 314 0.27 5.42 -18.00
C CYS A 314 0.67 6.87 -18.25
N THR A 315 0.87 7.22 -19.53
CA THR A 315 1.17 8.59 -19.95
C THR A 315 -0.14 9.31 -20.31
N GLN A 316 -0.33 10.52 -19.80
CA GLN A 316 -1.47 11.39 -20.11
C GLN A 316 -1.21 12.19 -21.38
N SER A 317 -2.24 12.82 -21.92
CA SER A 317 -2.16 13.61 -23.16
C SER A 317 -1.21 14.82 -23.10
N ASP A 318 -0.92 15.31 -21.89
CA ASP A 318 0.03 16.39 -21.65
C ASP A 318 1.48 15.90 -21.43
N GLY A 319 1.72 14.60 -21.61
CA GLY A 319 3.03 13.96 -21.40
C GLY A 319 3.35 13.63 -19.95
N SER A 320 2.51 13.99 -19.00
CA SER A 320 2.70 13.63 -17.60
C SER A 320 2.39 12.15 -17.32
N PHE A 321 3.02 11.58 -16.29
CA PHE A 321 2.75 10.22 -15.84
C PHE A 321 1.72 10.23 -14.72
N VAL A 322 0.83 9.24 -14.75
CA VAL A 322 -0.09 9.01 -13.63
C VAL A 322 0.70 8.60 -12.39
N PRO A 323 0.57 9.30 -11.26
CA PRO A 323 1.31 8.97 -10.07
C PRO A 323 0.79 7.66 -9.44
N PRO A 324 1.69 6.82 -8.89
CA PRO A 324 1.31 5.58 -8.21
C PRO A 324 0.65 5.89 -6.86
N ARG A 325 -0.66 5.90 -6.87
CA ARG A 325 -1.51 6.22 -5.71
C ARG A 325 -2.80 5.40 -5.72
N ALA A 326 -3.34 5.11 -4.56
CA ALA A 326 -4.60 4.38 -4.42
C ALA A 326 -5.76 5.03 -5.20
N GLN A 327 -5.85 6.37 -5.25
CA GLN A 327 -6.86 7.06 -6.06
C GLN A 327 -6.69 6.83 -7.58
N ALA A 328 -5.46 6.71 -8.06
CA ALA A 328 -5.21 6.38 -9.46
C ALA A 328 -5.65 4.95 -9.76
N ALA A 329 -5.30 3.99 -8.89
CA ALA A 329 -5.72 2.60 -9.01
C ALA A 329 -7.26 2.45 -9.03
N HIS A 330 -7.99 3.17 -8.16
CA HIS A 330 -9.45 3.22 -8.14
C HIS A 330 -10.03 3.75 -9.47
N GLN A 331 -9.48 4.85 -10.00
CA GLN A 331 -9.93 5.45 -11.25
C GLN A 331 -9.62 4.55 -12.45
N MET A 332 -8.42 3.94 -12.48
CA MET A 332 -8.02 2.96 -13.48
C MET A 332 -8.95 1.73 -13.45
N ALA A 333 -9.25 1.16 -12.28
CA ALA A 333 -10.18 0.05 -12.14
C ALA A 333 -11.56 0.38 -12.72
N SER A 334 -12.07 1.58 -12.43
CA SER A 334 -13.36 2.04 -12.97
C SER A 334 -13.34 2.24 -14.48
N ARG A 335 -12.23 2.71 -15.07
CA ARG A 335 -12.06 2.83 -16.51
C ARG A 335 -11.92 1.47 -17.18
N THR A 336 -11.06 0.60 -16.65
CA THR A 336 -10.83 -0.75 -17.16
C THR A 336 -12.12 -1.58 -17.15
N PHE A 337 -12.93 -1.49 -16.09
CA PHE A 337 -14.26 -2.10 -16.07
C PHE A 337 -15.10 -1.67 -17.27
N LYS A 338 -15.20 -0.36 -17.55
CA LYS A 338 -15.97 0.18 -18.68
C LYS A 338 -15.40 -0.26 -20.03
N ASN A 339 -14.06 -0.31 -20.14
CA ASN A 339 -13.37 -0.71 -21.37
C ASN A 339 -13.52 -2.22 -21.63
N ILE A 340 -13.43 -3.08 -20.61
CA ILE A 340 -13.71 -4.52 -20.75
C ILE A 340 -15.17 -4.74 -21.20
N VAL A 341 -16.13 -4.06 -20.57
CA VAL A 341 -17.54 -4.16 -20.98
C VAL A 341 -17.77 -3.64 -22.39
N ALA A 342 -17.08 -2.59 -22.82
CA ALA A 342 -17.13 -2.08 -24.18
C ALA A 342 -16.56 -3.11 -25.16
N LYS A 343 -15.36 -3.65 -24.90
CA LYS A 343 -14.71 -4.70 -25.72
C LYS A 343 -15.61 -5.93 -25.90
N LEU A 344 -16.25 -6.40 -24.82
CA LEU A 344 -17.16 -7.55 -24.89
C LEU A 344 -18.48 -7.29 -25.63
N ASN A 345 -18.80 -6.06 -25.95
CA ASN A 345 -19.97 -5.67 -26.72
C ASN A 345 -19.61 -5.01 -28.06
N ASP A 346 -18.36 -5.22 -28.54
CA ASP A 346 -17.82 -4.68 -29.79
C ASP A 346 -18.02 -3.15 -29.91
N ARG A 347 -17.77 -2.43 -28.79
CA ARG A 347 -17.86 -0.97 -28.71
C ARG A 347 -16.50 -0.37 -28.47
N ASP A 348 -16.32 0.89 -28.89
CA ASP A 348 -15.10 1.62 -28.68
C ASP A 348 -14.77 1.80 -27.20
N MET A 349 -13.52 1.48 -26.84
CA MET A 349 -12.97 1.77 -25.54
C MET A 349 -12.62 3.26 -25.44
N LYS A 350 -12.73 3.81 -24.23
CA LYS A 350 -12.44 5.22 -23.98
C LYS A 350 -11.11 5.40 -23.26
N PRO A 351 -10.38 6.48 -23.55
CA PRO A 351 -9.14 6.77 -22.87
C PRO A 351 -9.37 7.02 -21.37
N TYR A 352 -8.35 6.65 -20.59
CA TYR A 352 -8.25 6.99 -19.19
C TYR A 352 -7.66 8.40 -19.04
N VAL A 353 -8.33 9.22 -18.25
CA VAL A 353 -7.86 10.55 -17.88
C VAL A 353 -7.81 10.59 -16.35
N TYR A 354 -6.60 10.81 -15.83
CA TYR A 354 -6.38 10.93 -14.39
C TYR A 354 -6.92 12.26 -13.88
N LYS A 355 -7.63 12.21 -12.76
CA LYS A 355 -8.08 13.40 -12.02
C LYS A 355 -7.45 13.37 -10.65
N ASP A 356 -6.61 14.35 -10.37
CA ASP A 356 -6.04 14.49 -9.02
C ASP A 356 -7.10 15.12 -8.09
N HIS A 357 -7.46 14.40 -7.04
CA HIS A 357 -8.37 14.87 -5.99
C HIS A 357 -7.62 15.43 -4.77
N GLY A 358 -6.31 15.57 -4.89
CA GLY A 358 -5.42 15.98 -3.82
C GLY A 358 -4.79 14.80 -3.08
N SER A 359 -4.07 15.13 -2.04
CA SER A 359 -3.37 14.16 -1.19
C SER A 359 -3.43 14.60 0.27
N LEU A 360 -3.61 13.62 1.14
CA LEU A 360 -3.65 13.81 2.58
C LEU A 360 -2.66 12.85 3.21
N VAL A 361 -1.98 13.33 4.24
CA VAL A 361 -1.05 12.56 5.06
C VAL A 361 -1.50 12.66 6.50
N SER A 362 -1.65 11.53 7.16
CA SER A 362 -2.04 11.45 8.57
C SER A 362 -0.80 11.56 9.44
N LEU A 363 -0.82 12.45 10.41
CA LEU A 363 0.17 12.50 11.49
C LEU A 363 -0.44 11.88 12.75
N SER A 364 -1.04 10.71 12.60
CA SER A 364 -1.71 9.94 13.65
C SER A 364 -2.86 10.75 14.30
N ARG A 365 -2.94 10.73 15.63
CA ARG A 365 -3.91 11.52 16.41
C ARG A 365 -3.51 12.98 16.58
N PHE A 366 -2.29 13.35 16.22
CA PHE A 366 -1.75 14.69 16.48
C PHE A 366 -2.25 15.71 15.48
N SER A 367 -2.17 15.41 14.18
CA SER A 367 -2.74 16.25 13.14
C SER A 367 -2.89 15.48 11.81
N THR A 368 -3.53 16.10 10.84
CA THR A 368 -3.55 15.63 9.46
C THR A 368 -3.33 16.85 8.58
N VAL A 369 -2.43 16.72 7.63
CA VAL A 369 -2.10 17.79 6.69
C VAL A 369 -2.32 17.31 5.26
N GLY A 370 -2.75 18.19 4.39
CA GLY A 370 -2.94 17.81 3.01
C GLY A 370 -3.51 18.91 2.14
N SER A 371 -3.70 18.56 0.88
CA SER A 371 -4.29 19.42 -0.13
C SER A 371 -5.48 18.72 -0.76
N LEU A 372 -6.60 19.43 -0.83
CA LEU A 372 -7.78 19.01 -1.60
C LEU A 372 -7.77 19.74 -2.94
N MET A 373 -7.85 18.99 -4.02
CA MET A 373 -8.09 19.50 -5.37
C MET A 373 -9.54 19.20 -5.74
N GLY A 374 -10.33 20.19 -6.06
CA GLY A 374 -11.75 20.00 -6.39
C GLY A 374 -12.27 20.98 -7.43
N ASN A 375 -13.38 20.60 -8.08
CA ASN A 375 -14.08 21.43 -9.06
C ASN A 375 -14.72 22.70 -8.44
N LEU A 376 -14.76 22.81 -7.12
CA LEU A 376 -15.35 23.92 -6.38
C LEU A 376 -14.38 25.07 -6.12
N THR A 377 -13.07 24.82 -6.22
CA THR A 377 -12.03 25.85 -6.08
C THR A 377 -11.08 25.77 -7.26
N LYS A 378 -10.89 26.88 -7.97
CA LYS A 378 -9.87 27.01 -9.04
C LYS A 378 -8.45 27.01 -8.42
N GLY A 379 -8.10 25.99 -7.61
CA GLY A 379 -6.81 25.90 -6.93
C GLY A 379 -6.78 24.78 -5.89
N SER A 380 -5.62 24.53 -5.29
CA SER A 380 -5.46 23.61 -4.16
C SER A 380 -5.86 24.32 -2.86
N MET A 381 -6.79 23.76 -2.11
CA MET A 381 -7.13 24.21 -0.77
C MET A 381 -6.32 23.38 0.24
N MET A 382 -5.53 24.05 1.06
CA MET A 382 -4.86 23.40 2.19
C MET A 382 -5.89 23.07 3.27
N VAL A 383 -5.83 21.85 3.78
CA VAL A 383 -6.71 21.37 4.84
C VAL A 383 -5.84 20.80 5.96
N GLU A 384 -6.09 21.26 7.18
CA GLU A 384 -5.34 20.85 8.38
C GLU A 384 -6.30 20.45 9.51
N GLY A 385 -5.78 19.68 10.47
CA GLY A 385 -6.49 19.32 11.69
C GLY A 385 -7.68 18.37 11.47
N THR A 386 -8.77 18.60 12.20
CA THR A 386 -9.93 17.69 12.25
C THR A 386 -10.60 17.49 10.88
N ILE A 387 -10.67 18.53 10.06
CA ILE A 387 -11.28 18.47 8.71
C ILE A 387 -10.45 17.56 7.81
N ALA A 388 -9.13 17.75 7.79
CA ALA A 388 -8.22 16.89 7.01
C ALA A 388 -8.34 15.43 7.45
N ARG A 389 -8.44 15.17 8.76
CA ARG A 389 -8.64 13.84 9.31
C ARG A 389 -9.94 13.17 8.84
N VAL A 390 -11.04 13.92 8.84
CA VAL A 390 -12.34 13.43 8.33
C VAL A 390 -12.21 13.04 6.86
N VAL A 391 -11.54 13.87 6.05
CA VAL A 391 -11.34 13.57 4.63
C VAL A 391 -10.39 12.38 4.43
N TYR A 392 -9.31 12.26 5.20
CA TYR A 392 -8.41 11.10 5.16
C TYR A 392 -9.16 9.78 5.44
N ILE A 393 -9.95 9.76 6.52
CA ILE A 393 -10.80 8.62 6.86
C ILE A 393 -11.81 8.35 5.74
N SER A 394 -12.34 9.39 5.08
CA SER A 394 -13.32 9.23 4.00
C SER A 394 -12.77 8.49 2.79
N LEU A 395 -11.47 8.59 2.48
CA LEU A 395 -10.84 7.86 1.38
C LEU A 395 -10.90 6.33 1.61
N TYR A 396 -10.56 5.89 2.82
CA TYR A 396 -10.71 4.49 3.18
C TYR A 396 -12.18 4.03 3.16
N ARG A 397 -13.11 4.92 3.61
CA ARG A 397 -14.55 4.62 3.57
C ARG A 397 -15.11 4.56 2.15
N MET A 398 -14.60 5.38 1.24
CA MET A 398 -14.95 5.28 -0.19
C MET A 398 -14.56 3.92 -0.77
N HIS A 399 -13.38 3.41 -0.44
CA HIS A 399 -12.97 2.07 -0.82
C HIS A 399 -13.92 1.01 -0.24
N GLN A 400 -14.20 1.06 1.06
CA GLN A 400 -15.17 0.14 1.69
C GLN A 400 -16.56 0.23 1.05
N MET A 401 -17.04 1.43 0.70
CA MET A 401 -18.31 1.60 -0.01
C MET A 401 -18.30 0.97 -1.41
N ALA A 402 -17.16 1.06 -2.10
CA ALA A 402 -17.00 0.43 -3.42
C ALA A 402 -17.06 -1.11 -3.34
N LEU A 403 -16.60 -1.70 -2.23
CA LEU A 403 -16.60 -3.14 -2.00
C LEU A 403 -17.92 -3.67 -1.41
N HIS A 404 -18.49 -2.98 -0.44
CA HIS A 404 -19.61 -3.47 0.38
C HIS A 404 -20.94 -2.76 0.14
N GLY A 405 -20.93 -1.62 -0.55
CA GLY A 405 -22.08 -0.72 -0.65
C GLY A 405 -22.29 0.12 0.60
N MET A 406 -23.14 1.16 0.50
CA MET A 406 -23.34 2.15 1.56
C MET A 406 -23.89 1.57 2.87
N PHE A 407 -24.88 0.69 2.80
CA PHE A 407 -25.55 0.17 3.99
C PHE A 407 -24.61 -0.68 4.85
N LYS A 408 -23.91 -1.64 4.24
CA LYS A 408 -22.95 -2.49 4.97
C LYS A 408 -21.78 -1.67 5.53
N THR A 409 -21.31 -0.68 4.78
CA THR A 409 -20.25 0.21 5.26
C THR A 409 -20.69 1.03 6.48
N ALA A 410 -21.94 1.54 6.47
CA ALA A 410 -22.49 2.25 7.63
C ALA A 410 -22.60 1.34 8.86
N LEU A 411 -23.03 0.08 8.67
CA LEU A 411 -23.07 -0.90 9.75
C LEU A 411 -21.68 -1.25 10.28
N MET A 412 -20.69 -1.43 9.41
CA MET A 412 -19.29 -1.64 9.80
C MET A 412 -18.73 -0.46 10.62
N LEU A 413 -19.11 0.76 10.29
CA LEU A 413 -18.75 1.96 11.05
C LEU A 413 -19.32 1.95 12.46
N LEU A 414 -20.59 1.56 12.60
CA LEU A 414 -21.25 1.46 13.91
C LEU A 414 -20.58 0.37 14.76
N VAL A 415 -20.38 -0.82 14.21
CA VAL A 415 -19.68 -1.93 14.87
C VAL A 415 -18.26 -1.56 15.26
N GLY A 416 -17.52 -0.88 14.35
CA GLY A 416 -16.17 -0.40 14.63
C GLY A 416 -16.11 0.62 15.78
N ARG A 417 -17.13 1.48 15.94
CA ARG A 417 -17.22 2.38 17.11
C ARG A 417 -17.44 1.61 18.41
N ILE A 418 -18.32 0.63 18.41
CA ILE A 418 -18.59 -0.23 19.58
C ILE A 418 -17.31 -1.00 19.95
N ASN A 419 -16.66 -1.61 18.98
CA ASN A 419 -15.44 -2.37 19.20
C ASN A 419 -14.30 -1.54 19.83
N ARG A 420 -14.16 -0.26 19.46
CA ARG A 420 -13.14 0.65 20.05
C ARG A 420 -13.38 0.94 21.54
N VAL A 421 -14.60 0.79 22.01
CA VAL A 421 -14.93 0.94 23.46
C VAL A 421 -14.66 -0.36 24.22
N LEU A 422 -14.82 -1.50 23.53
CA LEU A 422 -14.75 -2.83 24.16
C LEU A 422 -13.37 -3.49 24.05
N ARG A 423 -12.53 -3.06 23.13
CA ARG A 423 -11.22 -3.68 22.85
C ARG A 423 -10.07 -2.72 23.17
N PRO A 424 -8.89 -3.24 23.45
CA PRO A 424 -7.67 -2.44 23.59
C PRO A 424 -7.42 -1.60 22.32
N ASN A 425 -6.89 -0.40 22.51
CA ASN A 425 -6.54 0.49 21.40
C ASN A 425 -5.25 0.07 20.67
N LEU A 426 -4.48 -0.82 21.28
CA LEU A 426 -3.20 -1.28 20.76
C LEU A 426 -3.12 -2.81 20.85
N LYS A 427 -2.65 -3.45 19.79
CA LYS A 427 -2.37 -4.89 19.75
C LYS A 427 -0.92 -5.12 20.12
N LEU A 428 -0.67 -5.77 21.25
CA LEU A 428 0.66 -6.02 21.80
C LEU A 428 1.24 -7.39 21.40
N HIS A 429 0.46 -8.24 20.75
CA HIS A 429 0.84 -9.60 20.35
C HIS A 429 0.16 -10.04 19.06
#